data_b8928b164d08e4efa6c9e4fd90541d93
#
_entry.id   b8928b164d08e4efa6c9e4fd90541d93
#
_cell.length_a   1.000
_cell.length_b   1.000
_cell.length_c   1.000
_cell.angle_alpha   90.00
_cell.angle_beta   90.00
_cell.angle_gamma   90.00
#
_symmetry.space_group_name_H-M   'P 1'
#
loop_
_entity.id
_entity.type
_entity.pdbx_description
1 polymer ?
#
loop_
_entity_poly.entity_id
_entity_poly.type
_entity_poly.pdbx_seq_one_letter_code
_entity_poly.pdbx_strand_id
1 'polypeptide(L)'
;MAILSPDEARRMARMEFAIVVQTDLCAFLNAAQNFPNMSKENICLLILQFPDATDLLTETEWRQCGSTLLPNAQVITLITDEKNVVYVYDISQTNKHTAEEPVPDAEKAYHALVDVLKTDVIELENTQERMAYYHEKKWYINLRTNYEDRFYYIICHLIAQVLESEKDIDSITACDMAAYMICRKYGVSISKINTNVLQRAISRLSAGGQEKTIYAAMNCLNAPVFRDLKAIYTGQTKDRELQRKKEKEEQAKKDAAQKEKDEARIQLLANQQAYQMAEMLAQQKVDAFIQSVPAPLRGVLEKIRRKES
;
A
#
# COMPACT_ATOMS: atom_id res chain seq x y z
N MET A 1 -18.74 29.55 -7.48
CA MET A 1 -17.86 30.41 -8.30
C MET A 1 -18.56 30.84 -9.56
N ALA A 2 -18.20 32.01 -10.13
CA ALA A 2 -18.73 32.43 -11.44
C ALA A 2 -18.08 31.58 -12.55
N ILE A 3 -18.85 31.28 -13.59
CA ILE A 3 -18.35 30.62 -14.81
C ILE A 3 -17.35 31.55 -15.47
N LEU A 4 -16.13 31.06 -15.70
CA LEU A 4 -15.06 31.84 -16.31
C LEU A 4 -15.22 31.89 -17.84
N SER A 5 -15.03 33.04 -18.42
CA SER A 5 -14.84 33.16 -19.88
C SER A 5 -13.47 32.56 -20.29
N PRO A 6 -13.29 32.19 -21.57
CA PRO A 6 -12.01 31.63 -22.03
C PRO A 6 -10.80 32.55 -21.79
N ASP A 7 -10.98 33.88 -21.91
CA ASP A 7 -9.90 34.84 -21.69
C ASP A 7 -9.57 35.04 -20.22
N GLU A 8 -10.58 35.03 -19.36
CA GLU A 8 -10.38 35.05 -17.90
C GLU A 8 -9.67 33.79 -17.42
N ALA A 9 -10.11 32.61 -17.87
CA ALA A 9 -9.48 31.33 -17.52
C ALA A 9 -7.99 31.33 -17.88
N ARG A 10 -7.62 31.73 -19.09
CA ARG A 10 -6.22 31.81 -19.52
C ARG A 10 -5.39 32.79 -18.72
N ARG A 11 -5.93 33.98 -18.48
CA ARG A 11 -5.26 35.01 -17.68
C ARG A 11 -5.00 34.48 -16.25
N MET A 12 -6.01 33.90 -15.63
CA MET A 12 -5.89 33.35 -14.27
C MET A 12 -4.88 32.19 -14.23
N ALA A 13 -4.94 31.28 -15.18
CA ALA A 13 -4.03 30.14 -15.25
C ALA A 13 -2.56 30.56 -15.35
N ARG A 14 -2.25 31.55 -16.20
CA ARG A 14 -0.88 32.07 -16.37
C ARG A 14 -0.36 32.75 -15.10
N MET A 15 -1.21 33.55 -14.46
CA MET A 15 -0.85 34.24 -13.22
C MET A 15 -0.62 33.24 -12.11
N GLU A 16 -1.51 32.27 -11.98
CA GLU A 16 -1.43 31.24 -10.93
C GLU A 16 -0.21 30.34 -11.09
N PHE A 17 0.15 29.94 -12.31
CA PHE A 17 1.36 29.13 -12.52
C PHE A 17 2.61 29.85 -12.01
N ALA A 18 2.76 31.13 -12.32
CA ALA A 18 3.91 31.91 -11.83
C ALA A 18 3.94 32.02 -10.31
N ILE A 19 2.76 32.13 -9.67
CA ILE A 19 2.63 32.20 -8.20
C ILE A 19 2.95 30.84 -7.58
N VAL A 20 2.23 29.80 -7.98
CA VAL A 20 2.31 28.45 -7.38
C VAL A 20 3.71 27.85 -7.47
N VAL A 21 4.38 27.98 -8.63
CA VAL A 21 5.76 27.48 -8.78
C VAL A 21 6.74 28.22 -7.85
N GLN A 22 6.46 29.47 -7.48
CA GLN A 22 7.34 30.23 -6.57
C GLN A 22 6.97 30.08 -5.10
N THR A 23 5.72 29.81 -4.76
CA THR A 23 5.23 29.87 -3.37
C THR A 23 4.75 28.55 -2.80
N ASP A 24 4.14 27.67 -3.64
CA ASP A 24 3.55 26.40 -3.19
C ASP A 24 3.56 25.34 -4.30
N LEU A 25 4.74 24.91 -4.67
CA LEU A 25 4.93 23.82 -5.65
C LEU A 25 4.18 22.55 -5.24
N CYS A 26 4.03 22.28 -3.94
CA CYS A 26 3.34 21.09 -3.47
C CYS A 26 1.86 21.09 -3.81
N ALA A 27 1.17 22.23 -3.78
CA ALA A 27 -0.21 22.33 -4.23
C ALA A 27 -0.33 21.96 -5.72
N PHE A 28 0.63 22.41 -6.55
CA PHE A 28 0.68 22.03 -7.96
C PHE A 28 0.87 20.51 -8.14
N LEU A 29 1.87 19.93 -7.46
CA LEU A 29 2.17 18.50 -7.56
C LEU A 29 1.04 17.61 -7.03
N ASN A 30 0.35 18.04 -5.97
CA ASN A 30 -0.82 17.35 -5.43
C ASN A 30 -1.99 17.28 -6.43
N ALA A 31 -2.24 18.35 -7.15
CA ALA A 31 -3.24 18.34 -8.23
C ALA A 31 -2.76 17.54 -9.45
N ALA A 32 -1.50 17.75 -9.88
CA ALA A 32 -0.93 17.10 -11.05
C ALA A 32 -0.84 15.57 -10.96
N GLN A 33 -0.67 15.00 -9.75
CA GLN A 33 -0.59 13.53 -9.57
C GLN A 33 -1.84 12.79 -10.05
N ASN A 34 -3.01 13.43 -9.98
CA ASN A 34 -4.27 12.84 -10.43
C ASN A 34 -4.47 13.03 -11.94
N PHE A 35 -3.89 14.10 -12.50
CA PHE A 35 -4.09 14.53 -13.88
C PHE A 35 -2.77 14.73 -14.65
N PRO A 36 -1.92 13.69 -14.79
CA PRO A 36 -0.57 13.82 -15.36
C PRO A 36 -0.55 14.23 -16.85
N ASN A 37 -1.67 14.07 -17.55
CA ASN A 37 -1.85 14.49 -18.95
C ASN A 37 -2.45 15.89 -19.10
N MET A 38 -2.80 16.54 -18.00
CA MET A 38 -3.42 17.85 -18.04
C MET A 38 -2.36 18.93 -18.25
N SER A 39 -2.70 19.99 -18.99
CA SER A 39 -1.80 21.12 -19.14
C SER A 39 -1.57 21.84 -17.81
N LYS A 40 -0.42 22.51 -17.67
CA LYS A 40 -0.10 23.29 -16.47
C LYS A 40 -1.14 24.38 -16.19
N GLU A 41 -1.70 24.98 -17.25
CA GLU A 41 -2.76 25.98 -17.15
C GLU A 41 -4.00 25.38 -16.49
N ASN A 42 -4.40 24.19 -16.90
CA ASN A 42 -5.56 23.51 -16.34
C ASN A 42 -5.31 23.01 -14.92
N ILE A 43 -4.11 22.55 -14.58
CA ILE A 43 -3.74 22.24 -13.20
C ILE A 43 -3.89 23.49 -12.31
N CYS A 44 -3.42 24.65 -12.76
CA CYS A 44 -3.58 25.91 -12.02
C CYS A 44 -5.04 26.32 -11.87
N LEU A 45 -5.85 26.18 -12.93
CA LEU A 45 -7.29 26.43 -12.83
C LEU A 45 -7.98 25.48 -11.86
N LEU A 46 -7.52 24.24 -11.80
CA LEU A 46 -8.03 23.25 -10.88
C LEU A 46 -7.72 23.62 -9.42
N ILE A 47 -6.48 24.01 -9.13
CA ILE A 47 -6.07 24.48 -7.80
C ILE A 47 -6.94 25.65 -7.33
N LEU A 48 -7.21 26.60 -8.22
CA LEU A 48 -8.01 27.78 -7.89
C LEU A 48 -9.49 27.48 -7.66
N GLN A 49 -10.03 26.49 -8.36
CA GLN A 49 -11.47 26.22 -8.36
C GLN A 49 -11.86 25.02 -7.49
N PHE A 50 -11.05 23.95 -7.51
CA PHE A 50 -11.34 22.70 -6.82
C PHE A 50 -10.04 21.90 -6.57
N PRO A 51 -9.22 22.27 -5.57
CA PRO A 51 -7.87 21.73 -5.36
C PRO A 51 -7.84 20.22 -5.04
N ASP A 52 -8.93 19.68 -4.48
CA ASP A 52 -9.04 18.28 -4.07
C ASP A 52 -9.65 17.38 -5.16
N ALA A 53 -9.73 17.82 -6.40
CA ALA A 53 -10.25 17.04 -7.51
C ALA A 53 -9.47 15.75 -7.73
N THR A 54 -10.20 14.67 -7.99
CA THR A 54 -9.62 13.33 -8.21
C THR A 54 -9.99 12.70 -9.54
N ASP A 55 -11.22 12.96 -10.04
CA ASP A 55 -11.72 12.45 -11.31
C ASP A 55 -12.71 13.45 -11.92
N LEU A 56 -12.45 13.88 -13.14
CA LEU A 56 -13.17 14.98 -13.79
C LEU A 56 -13.86 14.51 -15.06
N LEU A 57 -15.16 14.70 -15.13
CA LEU A 57 -15.97 14.50 -16.33
C LEU A 57 -16.98 15.63 -16.51
N THR A 58 -17.45 15.80 -17.74
CA THR A 58 -18.61 16.67 -18.03
C THR A 58 -19.88 16.08 -17.43
N GLU A 59 -20.91 16.90 -17.24
CA GLU A 59 -22.20 16.41 -16.77
C GLU A 59 -22.76 15.30 -17.67
N THR A 60 -22.59 15.43 -18.99
CA THR A 60 -23.04 14.42 -19.95
C THR A 60 -22.31 13.09 -19.77
N GLU A 61 -21.01 13.11 -19.59
CA GLU A 61 -20.18 11.92 -19.35
C GLU A 61 -20.55 11.27 -18.03
N TRP A 62 -20.76 12.04 -16.94
CA TRP A 62 -21.25 11.51 -15.67
C TRP A 62 -22.57 10.79 -15.81
N ARG A 63 -23.53 11.37 -16.57
CA ARG A 63 -24.82 10.72 -16.87
C ARG A 63 -24.65 9.42 -17.67
N GLN A 64 -23.73 9.38 -18.64
CA GLN A 64 -23.41 8.16 -19.39
C GLN A 64 -22.82 7.06 -18.50
N CYS A 65 -22.04 7.44 -17.49
CA CYS A 65 -21.57 6.53 -16.45
C CYS A 65 -22.64 6.14 -15.42
N GLY A 66 -23.89 6.61 -15.60
CA GLY A 66 -25.01 6.35 -14.69
C GLY A 66 -24.89 7.11 -13.36
N SER A 67 -24.19 8.25 -13.34
CA SER A 67 -24.05 9.15 -12.20
C SER A 67 -24.84 10.44 -12.42
N THR A 68 -25.31 11.06 -11.35
CA THR A 68 -25.97 12.36 -11.35
C THR A 68 -25.24 13.34 -10.45
N LEU A 69 -25.18 14.60 -10.86
CA LEU A 69 -24.59 15.65 -10.05
C LEU A 69 -25.43 15.92 -8.81
N LEU A 70 -24.76 16.23 -7.71
CA LEU A 70 -25.41 16.71 -6.49
C LEU A 70 -25.98 18.11 -6.68
N PRO A 71 -27.01 18.51 -5.94
CA PRO A 71 -27.67 19.82 -6.11
C PRO A 71 -26.75 21.03 -5.98
N ASN A 72 -25.65 20.91 -5.21
CA ASN A 72 -24.68 21.97 -4.96
C ASN A 72 -23.38 21.78 -5.74
N ALA A 73 -23.36 20.98 -6.81
CA ALA A 73 -22.19 20.75 -7.61
C ALA A 73 -21.65 22.08 -8.19
N GLN A 74 -20.35 22.32 -8.03
CA GLN A 74 -19.64 23.50 -8.52
C GLN A 74 -18.99 23.17 -9.84
N VAL A 75 -19.25 24.00 -10.84
CA VAL A 75 -18.63 23.87 -12.14
C VAL A 75 -17.15 24.21 -12.06
N ILE A 76 -16.32 23.40 -12.69
CA ILE A 76 -14.89 23.62 -12.87
C ILE A 76 -14.66 23.95 -14.35
N THR A 77 -14.03 25.07 -14.63
CA THR A 77 -13.74 25.52 -15.99
C THR A 77 -12.33 25.14 -16.38
N LEU A 78 -12.16 24.38 -17.46
CA LEU A 78 -10.87 24.00 -18.03
C LEU A 78 -10.75 24.51 -19.48
N ILE A 79 -9.52 24.78 -19.90
CA ILE A 79 -9.19 25.22 -21.25
C ILE A 79 -9.04 24.00 -22.15
N THR A 80 -9.76 23.95 -23.29
CA THR A 80 -9.59 22.86 -24.27
C THR A 80 -8.66 23.28 -25.41
N ASP A 81 -8.76 24.52 -25.85
CA ASP A 81 -7.93 25.13 -26.90
C ASP A 81 -7.85 26.66 -26.73
N GLU A 82 -7.29 27.35 -27.72
CA GLU A 82 -7.11 28.81 -27.64
C GLU A 82 -8.39 29.61 -27.46
N LYS A 83 -9.55 29.11 -27.83
CA LYS A 83 -10.82 29.87 -27.86
C LYS A 83 -11.92 29.23 -27.00
N ASN A 84 -11.73 27.97 -26.55
CA ASN A 84 -12.80 27.23 -25.95
C ASN A 84 -12.43 26.79 -24.52
N VAL A 85 -13.45 26.59 -23.71
CA VAL A 85 -13.41 26.00 -22.39
C VAL A 85 -14.39 24.83 -22.31
N VAL A 86 -14.13 23.91 -21.42
CA VAL A 86 -15.04 22.83 -21.05
C VAL A 86 -15.42 22.97 -19.58
N TYR A 87 -16.64 22.61 -19.26
CA TYR A 87 -17.17 22.60 -17.91
C TYR A 87 -17.21 21.17 -17.41
N VAL A 88 -16.49 20.91 -16.33
CA VAL A 88 -16.38 19.58 -15.73
C VAL A 88 -16.76 19.62 -14.25
N TYR A 89 -16.97 18.45 -13.69
CA TYR A 89 -17.33 18.24 -12.28
C TYR A 89 -16.52 17.08 -11.74
N ASP A 90 -16.09 17.19 -10.50
CA ASP A 90 -15.37 16.11 -9.82
C ASP A 90 -16.33 15.00 -9.35
N ILE A 91 -15.81 13.78 -9.24
CA ILE A 91 -16.57 12.62 -8.77
C ILE A 91 -17.20 12.85 -7.39
N SER A 92 -16.53 13.60 -6.51
CA SER A 92 -17.03 13.95 -5.18
C SER A 92 -18.33 14.76 -5.20
N GLN A 93 -18.64 15.34 -6.35
CA GLN A 93 -19.85 16.12 -6.60
C GLN A 93 -20.98 15.27 -7.23
N THR A 94 -20.85 13.93 -7.23
CA THR A 94 -21.82 13.00 -7.80
C THR A 94 -22.41 12.08 -6.75
N ASN A 95 -23.56 11.49 -7.05
CA ASN A 95 -24.22 10.51 -6.18
C ASN A 95 -23.50 9.15 -6.10
N LYS A 96 -22.44 8.95 -6.88
CA LYS A 96 -21.60 7.72 -6.86
C LYS A 96 -20.33 7.87 -6.03
N HIS A 97 -20.05 9.05 -5.50
CA HIS A 97 -18.94 9.21 -4.61
C HIS A 97 -19.15 8.36 -3.35
N THR A 98 -18.44 7.25 -3.26
CA THR A 98 -18.32 6.50 -2.02
C THR A 98 -17.13 7.09 -1.28
N ALA A 99 -17.38 7.63 -0.09
CA ALA A 99 -16.37 8.32 0.74
C ALA A 99 -15.24 7.42 1.27
N GLU A 100 -15.19 6.16 0.85
CA GLU A 100 -14.11 5.24 1.22
C GLU A 100 -12.97 5.33 0.18
N GLU A 101 -12.10 6.29 0.34
CA GLU A 101 -10.78 6.19 -0.26
C GLU A 101 -10.04 5.00 0.34
N PRO A 102 -9.40 4.16 -0.50
CA PRO A 102 -8.61 3.06 0.03
C PRO A 102 -7.54 3.63 0.95
N VAL A 103 -7.50 3.15 2.18
CA VAL A 103 -6.47 3.55 3.16
C VAL A 103 -5.11 3.30 2.51
N PRO A 104 -4.24 4.33 2.46
CA PRO A 104 -2.90 4.22 1.91
C PRO A 104 -2.13 3.10 2.59
N ASP A 105 -1.55 2.19 1.81
CA ASP A 105 -0.84 1.02 2.31
C ASP A 105 0.49 0.86 1.56
N ALA A 106 1.57 1.25 2.21
CA ALA A 106 2.91 1.21 1.65
C ALA A 106 3.39 -0.23 1.33
N GLU A 107 3.00 -1.21 2.15
CA GLU A 107 3.30 -2.62 1.90
C GLU A 107 2.63 -3.10 0.62
N LYS A 108 1.35 -2.77 0.45
CA LYS A 108 0.60 -3.08 -0.75
C LYS A 108 1.18 -2.40 -1.99
N ALA A 109 1.54 -1.11 -1.87
CA ALA A 109 2.17 -0.36 -2.95
C ALA A 109 3.50 -1.01 -3.37
N TYR A 110 4.34 -1.40 -2.40
CA TYR A 110 5.60 -2.09 -2.64
C TYR A 110 5.39 -3.42 -3.35
N HIS A 111 4.49 -4.27 -2.88
CA HIS A 111 4.23 -5.56 -3.52
C HIS A 111 3.65 -5.41 -4.94
N ALA A 112 2.77 -4.44 -5.16
CA ALA A 112 2.28 -4.14 -6.50
C ALA A 112 3.42 -3.68 -7.43
N LEU A 113 4.38 -2.89 -6.92
CA LEU A 113 5.55 -2.45 -7.68
C LEU A 113 6.47 -3.63 -8.03
N VAL A 114 6.72 -4.55 -7.11
CA VAL A 114 7.50 -5.77 -7.35
C VAL A 114 6.86 -6.63 -8.45
N ASP A 115 5.53 -6.78 -8.42
CA ASP A 115 4.79 -7.52 -9.45
C ASP A 115 4.92 -6.89 -10.85
N VAL A 116 4.97 -5.55 -10.93
CA VAL A 116 5.18 -4.82 -12.20
C VAL A 116 6.57 -5.05 -12.77
N LEU A 117 7.58 -5.09 -11.90
CA LEU A 117 8.98 -5.13 -12.33
C LEU A 117 9.32 -6.40 -13.11
N LYS A 118 8.60 -7.52 -12.89
CA LYS A 118 8.85 -8.84 -13.52
C LYS A 118 10.33 -9.27 -13.45
N THR A 119 11.04 -8.77 -12.46
CA THR A 119 12.46 -9.05 -12.21
C THR A 119 12.60 -9.70 -10.85
N ASP A 120 13.64 -10.53 -10.70
CA ASP A 120 13.94 -11.13 -9.42
C ASP A 120 14.25 -10.04 -8.38
N VAL A 121 13.54 -10.10 -7.27
CA VAL A 121 13.83 -9.30 -6.08
C VAL A 121 14.49 -10.22 -5.06
N ILE A 122 15.75 -9.93 -4.74
CA ILE A 122 16.54 -10.68 -3.77
C ILE A 122 16.52 -9.91 -2.46
N GLU A 123 15.95 -10.51 -1.45
CA GLU A 123 15.94 -9.96 -0.09
C GLU A 123 17.23 -10.35 0.64
N LEU A 124 17.93 -9.37 1.19
CA LEU A 124 19.20 -9.55 1.90
C LEU A 124 19.00 -9.29 3.39
N GLU A 125 19.36 -10.27 4.21
CA GLU A 125 19.24 -10.14 5.68
C GLU A 125 20.28 -9.22 6.32
N ASN A 126 21.40 -8.98 5.66
CA ASN A 126 22.53 -8.32 6.29
C ASN A 126 23.35 -7.48 5.31
N THR A 127 22.92 -6.24 5.07
CA THR A 127 23.77 -5.26 4.40
C THR A 127 23.87 -4.00 5.25
N GLN A 128 25.08 -3.63 5.61
CA GLN A 128 25.33 -2.43 6.42
C GLN A 128 25.16 -1.12 5.65
N GLU A 129 25.07 -1.13 4.31
CA GLU A 129 25.35 0.08 3.53
C GLU A 129 24.31 0.49 2.48
N ARG A 130 23.38 -0.37 2.04
CA ARG A 130 22.40 0.02 1.01
C ARG A 130 21.02 -0.53 1.30
N MET A 131 20.02 0.35 1.21
CA MET A 131 18.61 0.00 1.46
C MET A 131 17.99 -0.77 0.29
N ALA A 132 18.32 -0.37 -0.96
CA ALA A 132 17.97 -1.06 -2.19
C ALA A 132 18.94 -0.68 -3.30
N TYR A 133 19.28 -1.61 -4.21
CA TYR A 133 20.06 -1.34 -5.41
C TYR A 133 19.73 -2.31 -6.53
N TYR A 134 19.96 -1.87 -7.77
CA TYR A 134 19.76 -2.67 -8.96
C TYR A 134 21.11 -3.07 -9.55
N HIS A 135 21.33 -4.38 -9.76
CA HIS A 135 22.57 -4.91 -10.35
C HIS A 135 22.27 -6.19 -11.13
N GLU A 136 22.89 -6.37 -12.29
CA GLU A 136 22.74 -7.55 -13.14
C GLU A 136 21.27 -7.96 -13.40
N LYS A 137 20.42 -6.97 -13.68
CA LYS A 137 18.97 -7.13 -13.91
C LYS A 137 18.19 -7.68 -12.72
N LYS A 138 18.71 -7.54 -11.49
CA LYS A 138 18.06 -7.96 -10.26
C LYS A 138 18.00 -6.82 -9.27
N TRP A 139 16.95 -6.80 -8.45
CA TRP A 139 16.85 -5.92 -7.32
C TRP A 139 17.37 -6.61 -6.06
N TYR A 140 18.19 -5.90 -5.30
CA TYR A 140 18.68 -6.34 -4.00
C TYR A 140 18.13 -5.39 -2.94
N ILE A 141 17.35 -5.92 -2.01
CA ILE A 141 16.61 -5.12 -1.01
C ILE A 141 16.96 -5.60 0.39
N ASN A 142 17.34 -4.67 1.26
CA ASN A 142 17.61 -4.98 2.66
C ASN A 142 16.28 -5.18 3.41
N LEU A 143 16.11 -6.33 4.03
CA LEU A 143 14.91 -6.70 4.80
C LEU A 143 14.63 -5.77 5.99
N ARG A 144 15.67 -5.12 6.54
CA ARG A 144 15.50 -4.14 7.63
C ARG A 144 14.92 -2.80 7.18
N THR A 145 14.83 -2.57 5.87
CA THR A 145 14.24 -1.36 5.31
C THR A 145 12.71 -1.49 5.36
N ASN A 146 12.01 -0.47 5.83
CA ASN A 146 10.54 -0.45 5.79
C ASN A 146 10.01 -0.42 4.35
N TYR A 147 8.75 -0.73 4.16
CA TYR A 147 8.12 -0.79 2.83
C TYR A 147 8.10 0.57 2.12
N GLU A 148 7.95 1.67 2.86
CA GLU A 148 7.98 3.03 2.32
C GLU A 148 9.32 3.34 1.66
N ASP A 149 10.42 3.07 2.36
CA ASP A 149 11.76 3.30 1.84
C ASP A 149 12.09 2.36 0.67
N ARG A 150 11.68 1.08 0.72
CA ARG A 150 11.85 0.14 -0.39
C ARG A 150 11.14 0.64 -1.64
N PHE A 151 9.88 1.03 -1.50
CA PHE A 151 9.09 1.61 -2.58
C PHE A 151 9.78 2.85 -3.15
N TYR A 152 10.15 3.81 -2.30
CA TYR A 152 10.79 5.06 -2.69
C TYR A 152 12.07 4.83 -3.51
N TYR A 153 13.00 3.98 -3.05
CA TYR A 153 14.25 3.75 -3.77
C TYR A 153 14.05 3.10 -5.13
N ILE A 154 13.11 2.17 -5.24
CA ILE A 154 12.81 1.54 -6.53
C ILE A 154 12.21 2.55 -7.50
N ILE A 155 11.24 3.34 -7.07
CA ILE A 155 10.63 4.34 -7.96
C ILE A 155 11.62 5.42 -8.40
N CYS A 156 12.51 5.89 -7.51
CA CYS A 156 13.55 6.86 -7.90
C CYS A 156 14.44 6.30 -9.02
N HIS A 157 14.84 5.03 -8.94
CA HIS A 157 15.61 4.39 -10.00
C HIS A 157 14.82 4.30 -11.31
N LEU A 158 13.55 3.90 -11.27
CA LEU A 158 12.70 3.81 -12.46
C LEU A 158 12.44 5.19 -13.09
N ILE A 159 12.23 6.20 -12.27
CA ILE A 159 12.09 7.59 -12.73
C ILE A 159 13.37 8.04 -13.41
N ALA A 160 14.54 7.79 -12.81
CA ALA A 160 15.83 8.15 -13.39
C ALA A 160 16.02 7.52 -14.79
N GLN A 161 15.61 6.26 -14.98
CA GLN A 161 15.62 5.60 -16.29
C GLN A 161 14.68 6.29 -17.30
N VAL A 162 13.48 6.70 -16.87
CA VAL A 162 12.54 7.43 -17.73
C VAL A 162 13.11 8.79 -18.14
N LEU A 163 13.77 9.49 -17.21
CA LEU A 163 14.33 10.81 -17.44
C LEU A 163 15.66 10.81 -18.21
N GLU A 164 16.30 9.64 -18.41
CA GLU A 164 17.59 9.53 -19.09
C GLU A 164 17.58 10.10 -20.51
N SER A 165 16.44 10.05 -21.20
CA SER A 165 16.27 10.58 -22.54
C SER A 165 15.92 12.08 -22.58
N GLU A 166 15.55 12.69 -21.46
CA GLU A 166 15.13 14.08 -21.38
C GLU A 166 16.35 15.01 -21.38
N LYS A 167 16.23 16.13 -22.12
CA LYS A 167 17.30 17.11 -22.24
C LYS A 167 16.87 18.46 -21.71
N ASP A 168 17.82 19.25 -21.31
CA ASP A 168 17.60 20.62 -20.82
C ASP A 168 16.65 20.72 -19.61
N ILE A 169 16.69 19.72 -18.74
CA ILE A 169 15.94 19.67 -17.48
C ILE A 169 16.90 19.59 -16.30
N ASP A 170 16.44 19.97 -15.12
CA ASP A 170 17.07 19.56 -13.86
C ASP A 170 16.57 18.17 -13.47
N SER A 171 17.31 17.13 -13.87
CA SER A 171 16.93 15.73 -13.69
C SER A 171 16.74 15.35 -12.21
N ILE A 172 17.51 15.93 -11.28
CA ILE A 172 17.40 15.68 -9.85
C ILE A 172 16.05 16.24 -9.36
N THR A 173 15.78 17.50 -9.65
CA THR A 173 14.53 18.14 -9.27
C THR A 173 13.32 17.47 -9.92
N ALA A 174 13.42 17.05 -11.20
CA ALA A 174 12.36 16.30 -11.88
C ALA A 174 12.11 14.93 -11.22
N CYS A 175 13.18 14.23 -10.83
CA CYS A 175 13.08 12.95 -10.13
C CYS A 175 12.37 13.11 -8.78
N ASP A 176 12.76 14.09 -7.99
CA ASP A 176 12.14 14.35 -6.68
C ASP A 176 10.66 14.75 -6.81
N MET A 177 10.29 15.56 -7.81
CA MET A 177 8.89 15.91 -8.10
C MET A 177 8.08 14.69 -8.51
N ALA A 178 8.58 13.87 -9.43
CA ALA A 178 7.91 12.65 -9.86
C ALA A 178 7.77 11.65 -8.70
N ALA A 179 8.82 11.46 -7.90
CA ALA A 179 8.79 10.60 -6.71
C ALA A 179 7.78 11.12 -5.69
N TYR A 180 7.71 12.43 -5.46
CA TYR A 180 6.71 13.05 -4.60
C TYR A 180 5.28 12.69 -5.06
N MET A 181 4.98 12.93 -6.35
CA MET A 181 3.65 12.65 -6.92
C MET A 181 3.29 11.17 -6.84
N ILE A 182 4.22 10.27 -7.17
CA ILE A 182 3.98 8.83 -7.13
C ILE A 182 3.78 8.34 -5.69
N CYS A 183 4.65 8.73 -4.75
CA CYS A 183 4.50 8.37 -3.34
C CYS A 183 3.14 8.83 -2.79
N ARG A 184 2.76 10.08 -3.04
CA ARG A 184 1.46 10.62 -2.60
C ARG A 184 0.29 9.84 -3.17
N LYS A 185 0.35 9.51 -4.46
CA LYS A 185 -0.72 8.75 -5.15
C LYS A 185 -0.98 7.37 -4.54
N TYR A 186 0.05 6.72 -4.03
CA TYR A 186 -0.05 5.40 -3.41
C TYR A 186 -0.04 5.45 -1.88
N GLY A 187 -0.08 6.66 -1.29
CA GLY A 187 -0.11 6.84 0.15
C GLY A 187 1.17 6.42 0.88
N VAL A 188 2.28 6.39 0.16
CA VAL A 188 3.60 6.12 0.72
C VAL A 188 4.15 7.41 1.35
N SER A 189 4.76 7.30 2.52
CA SER A 189 5.36 8.44 3.21
C SER A 189 6.44 9.12 2.36
N ILE A 190 6.41 10.44 2.33
CA ILE A 190 7.36 11.28 1.59
C ILE A 190 8.44 11.90 2.47
N SER A 191 8.70 11.35 3.66
CA SER A 191 9.68 11.89 4.61
C SER A 191 11.09 12.06 4.04
N LYS A 192 11.44 11.33 2.99
CA LYS A 192 12.71 11.45 2.27
C LYS A 192 12.79 12.67 1.36
N ILE A 193 11.67 13.25 0.97
CA ILE A 193 11.60 14.40 0.06
C ILE A 193 11.40 15.66 0.88
N ASN A 194 12.41 16.52 0.88
CA ASN A 194 12.30 17.83 1.52
C ASN A 194 11.64 18.83 0.55
N THR A 195 10.36 19.08 0.76
CA THR A 195 9.55 19.96 -0.10
C THR A 195 10.08 21.39 -0.16
N ASN A 196 10.69 21.91 0.92
CA ASN A 196 11.32 23.24 0.92
C ASN A 196 12.60 23.29 0.06
N VAL A 197 13.35 22.18 -0.01
CA VAL A 197 14.51 22.07 -0.89
C VAL A 197 14.03 22.01 -2.34
N LEU A 198 13.01 21.23 -2.62
CA LEU A 198 12.38 21.09 -3.93
C LEU A 198 11.85 22.46 -4.43
N GLN A 199 11.10 23.19 -3.60
CA GLN A 199 10.61 24.53 -3.90
C GLN A 199 11.75 25.49 -4.26
N ARG A 200 12.85 25.48 -3.50
CA ARG A 200 14.01 26.33 -3.77
C ARG A 200 14.77 25.91 -5.04
N ALA A 201 14.83 24.60 -5.32
CA ALA A 201 15.50 24.10 -6.53
C ALA A 201 14.77 24.60 -7.78
N ILE A 202 13.45 24.40 -7.86
CA ILE A 202 12.65 24.84 -9.01
C ILE A 202 12.67 26.37 -9.19
N SER A 203 12.63 27.12 -8.07
CA SER A 203 12.63 28.60 -8.12
C SER A 203 13.94 29.20 -8.66
N ARG A 204 15.04 28.44 -8.67
CA ARG A 204 16.33 28.88 -9.23
C ARG A 204 16.44 28.70 -10.74
N LEU A 205 15.56 27.90 -11.34
CA LEU A 205 15.55 27.68 -12.78
C LEU A 205 14.93 28.88 -13.50
N SER A 206 15.33 29.09 -14.76
CA SER A 206 14.63 30.00 -15.64
C SER A 206 13.18 29.54 -15.87
N ALA A 207 12.29 30.44 -16.27
CA ALA A 207 10.89 30.10 -16.52
C ALA A 207 10.73 28.91 -17.50
N GLY A 208 11.52 28.86 -18.58
CA GLY A 208 11.52 27.71 -19.50
C GLY A 208 12.09 26.44 -18.88
N GLY A 209 13.10 26.56 -18.01
CA GLY A 209 13.66 25.44 -17.26
C GLY A 209 12.68 24.86 -16.24
N GLN A 210 11.95 25.72 -15.51
CA GLN A 210 10.87 25.31 -14.61
C GLN A 210 9.82 24.50 -15.33
N GLU A 211 9.33 25.03 -16.45
CA GLU A 211 8.29 24.38 -17.25
C GLU A 211 8.73 23.02 -17.76
N LYS A 212 9.89 22.91 -18.39
CA LYS A 212 10.44 21.64 -18.90
C LYS A 212 10.63 20.64 -17.79
N THR A 213 11.17 21.04 -16.65
CA THR A 213 11.42 20.15 -15.50
C THR A 213 10.13 19.63 -14.89
N ILE A 214 9.10 20.49 -14.75
CA ILE A 214 7.77 20.11 -14.27
C ILE A 214 7.10 19.13 -15.23
N TYR A 215 7.12 19.42 -16.54
CA TYR A 215 6.52 18.51 -17.53
C TYR A 215 7.23 17.16 -17.58
N ALA A 216 8.56 17.13 -17.47
CA ALA A 216 9.30 15.89 -17.41
C ALA A 216 8.89 15.04 -16.19
N ALA A 217 8.73 15.68 -15.01
CA ALA A 217 8.24 15.01 -13.82
C ALA A 217 6.81 14.45 -13.98
N MET A 218 5.89 15.25 -14.55
CA MET A 218 4.51 14.80 -14.82
C MET A 218 4.47 13.63 -15.81
N ASN A 219 5.28 13.70 -16.88
CA ASN A 219 5.35 12.68 -17.91
C ASN A 219 5.85 11.34 -17.35
N CYS A 220 6.67 11.33 -16.30
CA CYS A 220 7.06 10.09 -15.62
C CYS A 220 5.85 9.27 -15.16
N LEU A 221 4.78 9.91 -14.68
CA LEU A 221 3.58 9.20 -14.23
C LEU A 221 2.86 8.45 -15.36
N ASN A 222 3.11 8.84 -16.61
CA ASN A 222 2.56 8.21 -17.81
C ASN A 222 3.45 7.08 -18.36
N ALA A 223 4.63 6.84 -17.78
CA ALA A 223 5.48 5.75 -18.19
C ALA A 223 4.75 4.39 -18.02
N PRO A 224 4.98 3.42 -18.91
CA PRO A 224 4.29 2.13 -18.88
C PRO A 224 4.34 1.47 -17.50
N VAL A 225 5.50 1.49 -16.84
CA VAL A 225 5.70 0.91 -15.50
C VAL A 225 4.74 1.49 -14.45
N PHE A 226 4.48 2.80 -14.47
CA PHE A 226 3.58 3.44 -13.50
C PHE A 226 2.10 3.29 -13.87
N ARG A 227 1.77 3.12 -15.16
CA ARG A 227 0.42 2.72 -15.59
C ARG A 227 0.10 1.30 -15.15
N ASP A 228 1.04 0.38 -15.34
CA ASP A 228 0.90 -1.01 -14.91
C ASP A 228 0.80 -1.10 -13.38
N LEU A 229 1.60 -0.30 -12.64
CA LEU A 229 1.50 -0.19 -11.18
C LEU A 229 0.09 0.22 -10.74
N LYS A 230 -0.51 1.22 -11.39
CA LYS A 230 -1.89 1.63 -11.08
C LYS A 230 -2.87 0.49 -11.31
N ALA A 231 -2.78 -0.21 -12.43
CA ALA A 231 -3.66 -1.32 -12.78
C ALA A 231 -3.57 -2.48 -11.75
N ILE A 232 -2.34 -2.87 -11.38
CA ILE A 232 -2.11 -3.93 -10.40
C ILE A 232 -2.55 -3.48 -9.00
N TYR A 233 -2.19 -2.28 -8.56
CA TYR A 233 -2.56 -1.75 -7.25
C TYR A 233 -4.07 -1.69 -7.05
N THR A 234 -4.82 -1.27 -8.05
CA THR A 234 -6.28 -1.18 -8.00
C THR A 234 -6.98 -2.53 -8.19
N GLY A 235 -6.44 -3.43 -9.01
CA GLY A 235 -7.01 -4.76 -9.27
C GLY A 235 -6.74 -5.76 -8.14
N GLN A 236 -5.54 -5.76 -7.60
CA GLN A 236 -5.14 -6.66 -6.51
C GLN A 236 -5.89 -6.40 -5.19
N THR A 237 -6.50 -5.23 -5.00
CA THR A 237 -7.26 -4.94 -3.77
C THR A 237 -8.39 -5.95 -3.54
N LYS A 238 -9.14 -6.29 -4.59
CA LYS A 238 -10.29 -7.22 -4.48
C LYS A 238 -9.84 -8.68 -4.34
N ASP A 239 -8.84 -9.10 -5.09
CA ASP A 239 -8.39 -10.49 -5.11
C ASP A 239 -7.56 -10.84 -3.85
N ARG A 240 -6.69 -9.94 -3.37
CA ARG A 240 -5.92 -10.15 -2.13
C ARG A 240 -6.76 -10.10 -0.86
N GLU A 241 -7.77 -9.23 -0.77
CA GLU A 241 -8.70 -9.28 0.36
C GLU A 241 -9.48 -10.59 0.41
N LEU A 242 -9.90 -11.10 -0.74
CA LEU A 242 -10.57 -12.40 -0.84
C LEU A 242 -9.60 -13.54 -0.49
N GLN A 243 -8.36 -13.46 -0.93
CA GLN A 243 -7.33 -14.47 -0.65
C GLN A 243 -6.90 -14.44 0.82
N ARG A 244 -6.68 -13.26 1.42
CA ARG A 244 -6.42 -13.11 2.86
C ARG A 244 -7.58 -13.61 3.73
N LYS A 245 -8.83 -13.44 3.31
CA LYS A 245 -9.99 -14.03 4.00
C LYS A 245 -9.94 -15.54 3.96
N LYS A 246 -9.67 -16.14 2.79
CA LYS A 246 -9.55 -17.59 2.63
C LYS A 246 -8.39 -18.16 3.46
N GLU A 247 -7.23 -17.52 3.44
CA GLU A 247 -6.05 -17.93 4.23
C GLU A 247 -6.31 -17.86 5.74
N LYS A 248 -6.98 -16.79 6.22
CA LYS A 248 -7.37 -16.68 7.64
C LYS A 248 -8.39 -17.74 8.04
N GLU A 249 -9.36 -18.05 7.19
CA GLU A 249 -10.32 -19.12 7.43
C GLU A 249 -9.67 -20.51 7.44
N GLU A 250 -8.72 -20.75 6.54
CA GLU A 250 -7.97 -22.00 6.49
C GLU A 250 -7.05 -22.15 7.70
N GLN A 251 -6.36 -21.07 8.11
CA GLN A 251 -5.53 -21.09 9.31
C GLN A 251 -6.36 -21.32 10.58
N ALA A 252 -7.50 -20.67 10.72
CA ALA A 252 -8.41 -20.88 11.84
C ALA A 252 -8.92 -22.33 11.92
N LYS A 253 -9.18 -22.97 10.76
CA LYS A 253 -9.54 -24.40 10.70
C LYS A 253 -8.39 -25.31 11.13
N LYS A 254 -7.16 -25.00 10.72
CA LYS A 254 -5.95 -25.74 11.13
C LYS A 254 -5.71 -25.63 12.64
N ASP A 255 -5.83 -24.42 13.18
CA ASP A 255 -5.67 -24.16 14.61
C ASP A 255 -6.74 -24.87 15.46
N ALA A 256 -7.99 -24.86 15.00
CA ALA A 256 -9.08 -25.58 15.66
C ALA A 256 -8.85 -27.12 15.66
N ALA A 257 -8.44 -27.68 14.52
CA ALA A 257 -8.12 -29.10 14.41
C ALA A 257 -6.91 -29.50 15.25
N GLN A 258 -5.91 -28.62 15.36
CA GLN A 258 -4.75 -28.87 16.23
C GLN A 258 -5.14 -28.84 17.71
N LYS A 259 -5.97 -27.86 18.11
CA LYS A 259 -6.50 -27.77 19.48
C LYS A 259 -7.29 -29.00 19.88
N GLU A 260 -8.15 -29.53 19.01
CA GLU A 260 -8.90 -30.77 19.24
C GLU A 260 -7.98 -31.98 19.44
N LYS A 261 -6.92 -32.09 18.62
CA LYS A 261 -5.91 -33.17 18.80
C LYS A 261 -5.15 -33.06 20.13
N ASP A 262 -4.80 -31.84 20.53
CA ASP A 262 -4.10 -31.60 21.78
C ASP A 262 -4.99 -31.88 22.98
N GLU A 263 -6.25 -31.50 22.95
CA GLU A 263 -7.25 -31.86 23.96
C GLU A 263 -7.45 -33.40 24.08
N ALA A 264 -7.58 -34.09 22.95
CA ALA A 264 -7.68 -35.55 22.93
C ALA A 264 -6.43 -36.22 23.50
N ARG A 265 -5.24 -35.69 23.22
CA ARG A 265 -3.97 -36.19 23.76
C ARG A 265 -3.87 -35.99 25.28
N ILE A 266 -4.29 -34.81 25.77
CA ILE A 266 -4.34 -34.54 27.22
C ILE A 266 -5.30 -35.48 27.92
N GLN A 267 -6.48 -35.73 27.36
CA GLN A 267 -7.46 -36.67 27.91
C GLN A 267 -6.92 -38.10 27.97
N LEU A 268 -6.22 -38.53 26.91
CA LEU A 268 -5.57 -39.87 26.88
C LEU A 268 -4.52 -40.01 27.98
N LEU A 269 -3.67 -39.00 28.15
CA LEU A 269 -2.64 -39.00 29.20
C LEU A 269 -3.25 -39.00 30.61
N ALA A 270 -4.32 -38.21 30.82
CA ALA A 270 -5.03 -38.20 32.10
C ALA A 270 -5.64 -39.57 32.43
N ASN A 271 -6.24 -40.24 31.44
CA ASN A 271 -6.80 -41.60 31.61
C ASN A 271 -5.71 -42.61 31.91
N GLN A 272 -4.54 -42.55 31.27
CA GLN A 272 -3.40 -43.44 31.58
C GLN A 272 -2.87 -43.23 32.99
N GLN A 273 -2.73 -41.97 33.43
CA GLN A 273 -2.31 -41.68 34.82
C GLN A 273 -3.32 -42.15 35.83
N ALA A 274 -4.62 -41.95 35.57
CA ALA A 274 -5.68 -42.46 36.45
C ALA A 274 -5.65 -43.99 36.58
N TYR A 275 -5.41 -44.70 35.47
CA TYR A 275 -5.27 -46.15 35.46
C TYR A 275 -4.07 -46.61 36.30
N GLN A 276 -2.89 -46.00 36.09
CA GLN A 276 -1.68 -46.34 36.88
C GLN A 276 -1.86 -46.05 38.36
N MET A 277 -2.54 -44.96 38.71
CA MET A 277 -2.82 -44.60 40.10
C MET A 277 -3.80 -45.61 40.75
N ALA A 278 -4.82 -46.06 40.01
CA ALA A 278 -5.73 -47.10 40.48
C ALA A 278 -5.03 -48.45 40.70
N GLU A 279 -4.12 -48.81 39.81
CA GLU A 279 -3.31 -50.02 39.93
C GLU A 279 -2.37 -49.99 41.17
N MET A 280 -1.69 -48.84 41.40
CA MET A 280 -0.88 -48.63 42.59
C MET A 280 -1.70 -48.70 43.87
N LEU A 281 -2.89 -48.09 43.89
CA LEU A 281 -3.78 -48.16 45.08
C LEU A 281 -4.30 -49.56 45.34
N ALA A 282 -4.63 -50.32 44.27
CA ALA A 282 -5.03 -51.72 44.40
C ALA A 282 -3.88 -52.53 45.00
N GLN A 283 -2.66 -52.32 44.51
CA GLN A 283 -1.47 -53.03 45.05
C GLN A 283 -1.19 -52.70 46.52
N GLN A 284 -1.28 -51.39 46.90
CA GLN A 284 -1.13 -50.97 48.30
C GLN A 284 -2.17 -51.68 49.25
N LYS A 285 -3.43 -51.77 48.77
CA LYS A 285 -4.48 -52.46 49.54
C LYS A 285 -4.18 -53.96 49.73
N VAL A 286 -3.67 -54.65 48.71
CA VAL A 286 -3.24 -56.05 48.79
C VAL A 286 -2.08 -56.17 49.74
N ASP A 287 -1.07 -55.32 49.69
CA ASP A 287 0.06 -55.28 50.56
C ASP A 287 -0.35 -55.09 52.05
N ALA A 288 -1.23 -54.12 52.31
CA ALA A 288 -1.77 -53.85 53.63
C ALA A 288 -2.58 -55.04 54.15
N PHE A 289 -3.36 -55.71 53.30
CA PHE A 289 -4.08 -56.90 53.67
C PHE A 289 -3.12 -58.04 54.06
N ILE A 290 -2.09 -58.36 53.27
CA ILE A 290 -1.09 -59.38 53.57
C ILE A 290 -0.40 -59.04 54.86
N GLN A 291 -0.07 -57.81 55.18
CA GLN A 291 0.54 -57.42 56.45
C GLN A 291 -0.39 -57.61 57.69
N SER A 292 -1.69 -57.46 57.48
CA SER A 292 -2.68 -57.61 58.58
C SER A 292 -2.95 -59.05 58.96
N VAL A 293 -2.58 -60.01 58.13
CA VAL A 293 -2.82 -61.46 58.38
C VAL A 293 -1.79 -62.04 59.35
N PRO A 294 -2.17 -62.99 60.27
CA PRO A 294 -1.24 -63.68 61.21
C PRO A 294 -0.05 -64.32 60.47
N ALA A 295 1.13 -64.32 61.14
CA ALA A 295 2.40 -64.72 60.54
C ALA A 295 2.39 -66.10 59.84
N PRO A 296 1.70 -67.13 60.34
CA PRO A 296 1.68 -68.42 59.66
C PRO A 296 1.01 -68.43 58.29
N LEU A 297 0.01 -67.62 58.11
CA LEU A 297 -0.75 -67.50 56.86
C LEU A 297 -0.13 -66.49 55.87
N ARG A 298 0.68 -65.54 56.34
CA ARG A 298 1.33 -64.50 55.53
C ARG A 298 2.25 -65.09 54.47
N GLY A 299 3.08 -66.08 54.85
CA GLY A 299 3.99 -66.79 53.95
C GLY A 299 3.29 -67.55 52.82
N VAL A 300 2.06 -68.02 53.04
CA VAL A 300 1.25 -68.67 52.00
C VAL A 300 0.75 -67.66 51.00
N LEU A 301 0.22 -66.52 51.45
CA LEU A 301 -0.30 -65.43 50.58
C LEU A 301 0.81 -64.80 49.73
N GLU A 302 2.00 -64.59 50.26
CA GLU A 302 3.16 -64.11 49.52
C GLU A 302 3.61 -65.09 48.41
N LYS A 303 3.52 -66.39 48.65
CA LYS A 303 3.83 -67.46 47.65
C LYS A 303 2.78 -67.45 46.51
N ILE A 304 1.51 -67.26 46.82
CA ILE A 304 0.44 -67.15 45.80
C ILE A 304 0.68 -65.97 44.94
N ARG A 305 0.94 -64.78 45.53
CA ARG A 305 1.24 -63.56 44.82
C ARG A 305 2.39 -63.63 43.80
N ARG A 306 3.49 -64.34 44.23
CA ARG A 306 4.66 -64.55 43.34
C ARG A 306 4.38 -65.51 42.19
N LYS A 307 3.28 -66.19 42.17
CA LYS A 307 2.88 -67.12 41.08
C LYS A 307 1.95 -66.40 40.08
N GLU A 308 1.33 -65.25 40.45
CA GLU A 308 0.42 -64.49 39.61
C GLU A 308 1.10 -63.21 39.03
N SER A 309 2.30 -62.85 39.44
CA SER A 309 3.17 -61.83 38.89
C SER A 309 4.08 -62.36 37.79
#